data_69dd6e8d28bdf616264ae819f9aea980
#
_entry.id   69dd6e8d28bdf616264ae819f9aea980
#
_cell.length_a   1.000
_cell.length_b   1.000
_cell.length_c   1.000
_cell.angle_alpha   90.00
_cell.angle_beta   90.00
_cell.angle_gamma   90.00
#
_symmetry.space_group_name_H-M   'P 1'
#
loop_
_entity.id
_entity.type
_entity.pdbx_description
1 polymer ?
#
loop_
_entity_poly.entity_id
_entity_poly.type
_entity_poly.pdbx_seq_one_letter_code
_entity_poly.pdbx_strand_id
1 'polypeptide(L)'
;MKKRSTVPAAKKRSAAPAKAHHVPFPEEDNGAPKAPEQIGSYSMVDPRFREIYFQFYKETYKPSVLDRKTKELVAIGASLTAKCQGCLEGHIKKALKFGASREEISETIAIAMGVNAAAVVDLTDIAAETLEIKLF
;
A
#
# COMPACT_ATOMS: atom_id res chain seq x y z
N MET A 1 47.11 -32.51 7.62
CA MET A 1 46.75 -32.18 6.25
C MET A 1 45.25 -32.04 6.18
N LYS A 2 44.72 -30.78 6.12
CA LYS A 2 43.25 -30.51 5.99
C LYS A 2 42.91 -30.27 4.53
N LYS A 3 42.08 -31.14 3.95
CA LYS A 3 41.58 -31.00 2.59
C LYS A 3 40.59 -29.83 2.54
N ARG A 4 40.89 -28.82 1.71
CA ARG A 4 39.95 -27.74 1.36
C ARG A 4 38.95 -28.29 0.40
N SER A 5 37.67 -28.24 0.75
CA SER A 5 36.53 -28.48 -0.12
C SER A 5 36.31 -27.24 -0.98
N THR A 6 36.44 -27.38 -2.28
CA THR A 6 36.12 -26.34 -3.27
C THR A 6 34.65 -26.42 -3.61
N VAL A 7 33.89 -25.37 -3.27
CA VAL A 7 32.50 -25.21 -3.69
C VAL A 7 32.48 -24.75 -5.15
N PRO A 8 31.72 -25.40 -6.05
CA PRO A 8 31.65 -24.97 -7.45
C PRO A 8 30.86 -23.67 -7.58
N ALA A 9 31.39 -22.73 -8.38
CA ALA A 9 30.78 -21.44 -8.67
C ALA A 9 29.44 -21.62 -9.37
N ALA A 10 28.39 -21.00 -8.82
CA ALA A 10 27.07 -20.97 -9.42
C ALA A 10 27.09 -20.16 -10.73
N LYS A 11 26.70 -20.81 -11.84
CA LYS A 11 26.50 -20.20 -13.14
C LYS A 11 25.39 -19.13 -13.03
N LYS A 12 25.74 -17.86 -13.21
CA LYS A 12 24.77 -16.77 -13.39
C LYS A 12 23.95 -17.04 -14.64
N ARG A 13 22.70 -17.42 -14.47
CA ARG A 13 21.70 -17.38 -15.54
C ARG A 13 21.33 -15.93 -15.77
N SER A 14 21.72 -15.36 -16.92
CA SER A 14 21.19 -14.10 -17.40
C SER A 14 19.74 -14.35 -17.83
N ALA A 15 18.79 -13.95 -17.01
CA ALA A 15 17.40 -13.85 -17.42
C ALA A 15 17.26 -12.62 -18.31
N ALA A 16 16.88 -12.80 -19.57
CA ALA A 16 16.47 -11.72 -20.44
C ALA A 16 15.29 -10.98 -19.78
N PRO A 17 15.20 -9.63 -19.90
CA PRO A 17 14.08 -8.90 -19.34
C PRO A 17 12.79 -9.38 -20.00
N ALA A 18 11.86 -9.88 -19.20
CA ALA A 18 10.52 -10.21 -19.66
C ALA A 18 9.92 -8.96 -20.28
N LYS A 19 9.48 -9.04 -21.54
CA LYS A 19 8.73 -7.98 -22.20
C LYS A 19 7.52 -7.69 -21.34
N ALA A 20 7.46 -6.48 -20.79
CA ALA A 20 6.27 -6.01 -20.09
C ALA A 20 5.08 -6.14 -21.06
N HIS A 21 4.16 -7.05 -20.77
CA HIS A 21 2.87 -7.08 -21.43
C HIS A 21 2.15 -5.80 -21.03
N HIS A 22 2.21 -4.81 -21.93
CA HIS A 22 1.34 -3.66 -21.86
C HIS A 22 -0.08 -4.16 -22.18
N VAL A 23 -0.83 -4.46 -21.14
CA VAL A 23 -2.29 -4.64 -21.26
C VAL A 23 -2.84 -3.22 -21.42
N PRO A 24 -3.48 -2.89 -22.56
CA PRO A 24 -4.13 -1.60 -22.69
C PRO A 24 -5.23 -1.55 -21.63
N PHE A 25 -5.08 -0.61 -20.70
CA PHE A 25 -6.16 -0.31 -19.76
C PHE A 25 -7.35 0.17 -20.57
N PRO A 26 -8.58 -0.34 -20.32
CA PRO A 26 -9.76 0.29 -20.87
C PRO A 26 -9.71 1.77 -20.49
N GLU A 27 -9.98 2.65 -21.44
CA GLU A 27 -10.21 4.08 -21.18
C GLU A 27 -11.35 4.18 -20.18
N GLU A 28 -11.02 4.13 -18.91
CA GLU A 28 -12.01 4.30 -17.87
C GLU A 28 -12.37 5.77 -17.80
N ASP A 29 -13.65 5.99 -17.85
CA ASP A 29 -14.27 7.18 -17.27
C ASP A 29 -13.53 7.45 -15.93
N ASN A 30 -12.54 8.35 -15.99
CA ASN A 30 -11.81 8.84 -14.84
C ASN A 30 -12.75 9.71 -14.02
N GLY A 31 -13.97 9.16 -13.76
CA GLY A 31 -14.96 9.82 -12.95
C GLY A 31 -14.27 10.31 -11.69
N ALA A 32 -13.91 11.59 -11.67
CA ALA A 32 -13.71 12.26 -10.41
C ALA A 32 -14.88 11.79 -9.53
N PRO A 33 -14.65 11.32 -8.29
CA PRO A 33 -15.76 10.90 -7.46
C PRO A 33 -16.79 12.02 -7.50
N LYS A 34 -17.95 11.76 -8.13
CA LYS A 34 -19.07 12.71 -8.06
C LYS A 34 -19.24 12.98 -6.58
N ALA A 35 -19.20 14.25 -6.21
CA ALA A 35 -19.47 14.64 -4.84
C ALA A 35 -20.77 13.93 -4.43
N PRO A 36 -20.76 13.17 -3.34
CA PRO A 36 -21.94 12.43 -2.94
C PRO A 36 -23.09 13.42 -2.75
N GLU A 37 -24.23 13.15 -3.36
CA GLU A 37 -25.46 13.94 -3.18
C GLU A 37 -26.00 13.90 -1.73
N GLN A 38 -25.45 13.01 -0.91
CA GLN A 38 -25.76 12.91 0.51
C GLN A 38 -24.64 13.53 1.32
N ILE A 39 -24.97 14.11 2.47
CA ILE A 39 -24.02 14.70 3.45
C ILE A 39 -22.82 13.78 3.61
N GLY A 40 -21.81 13.99 2.79
CA GLY A 40 -20.66 13.13 2.67
C GLY A 40 -19.48 13.70 3.46
N SER A 41 -18.50 12.84 3.70
CA SER A 41 -17.18 13.25 4.16
C SER A 41 -16.70 14.46 3.35
N TYR A 42 -16.14 15.45 3.96
CA TYR A 42 -15.69 16.74 3.41
C TYR A 42 -16.74 17.87 3.37
N SER A 43 -17.96 17.70 3.88
CA SER A 43 -18.96 18.78 3.94
C SER A 43 -18.50 19.98 4.78
N MET A 44 -17.61 19.73 5.77
CA MET A 44 -17.01 20.76 6.63
C MET A 44 -15.75 21.40 6.04
N VAL A 45 -15.28 20.93 4.89
CA VAL A 45 -14.07 21.45 4.25
C VAL A 45 -14.45 22.50 3.22
N ASP A 46 -13.80 23.67 3.28
CA ASP A 46 -14.00 24.76 2.30
C ASP A 46 -13.84 24.20 0.86
N PRO A 47 -14.73 24.59 -0.06
CA PRO A 47 -14.72 24.09 -1.44
C PRO A 47 -13.36 24.21 -2.15
N ARG A 48 -12.57 25.26 -1.88
CA ARG A 48 -11.24 25.44 -2.48
C ARG A 48 -10.27 24.36 -2.04
N PHE A 49 -10.22 24.04 -0.75
CA PHE A 49 -9.35 22.98 -0.23
C PHE A 49 -9.82 21.60 -0.69
N ARG A 50 -11.13 21.40 -0.74
CA ARG A 50 -11.72 20.17 -1.25
C ARG A 50 -11.33 19.93 -2.72
N GLU A 51 -11.39 20.94 -3.57
CA GLU A 51 -10.97 20.85 -4.97
C GLU A 51 -9.48 20.50 -5.11
N ILE A 52 -8.61 21.17 -4.36
CA ILE A 52 -7.17 20.88 -4.33
C ILE A 52 -6.93 19.43 -3.89
N TYR A 53 -7.64 18.96 -2.86
CA TYR A 53 -7.54 17.59 -2.40
C TYR A 53 -7.96 16.58 -3.46
N PHE A 54 -9.06 16.79 -4.16
CA PHE A 54 -9.52 15.89 -5.21
C PHE A 54 -8.60 15.89 -6.42
N GLN A 55 -8.02 17.02 -6.79
CA GLN A 55 -6.98 17.07 -7.82
C GLN A 55 -5.75 16.28 -7.41
N PHE A 56 -5.25 16.47 -6.19
CA PHE A 56 -4.15 15.66 -5.65
C PHE A 56 -4.48 14.17 -5.66
N TYR A 57 -5.66 13.80 -5.17
CA TYR A 57 -6.11 12.41 -5.15
C TYR A 57 -6.14 11.80 -6.56
N LYS A 58 -6.71 12.53 -7.52
CA LYS A 58 -6.76 12.10 -8.92
C LYS A 58 -5.35 11.86 -9.49
N GLU A 59 -4.42 12.77 -9.27
CA GLU A 59 -3.05 12.63 -9.74
C GLU A 59 -2.32 11.45 -9.07
N THR A 60 -2.49 11.30 -7.75
CA THR A 60 -1.85 10.22 -6.99
C THR A 60 -2.21 8.84 -7.54
N TYR A 61 -3.46 8.63 -7.94
CA TYR A 61 -3.93 7.33 -8.39
C TYR A 61 -3.83 7.10 -9.91
N LYS A 62 -3.34 8.05 -10.70
CA LYS A 62 -3.02 7.80 -12.10
C LYS A 62 -1.93 6.73 -12.22
N PRO A 63 -2.03 5.79 -13.17
CA PRO A 63 -0.95 4.87 -13.47
C PRO A 63 0.33 5.62 -13.81
N SER A 64 1.45 5.22 -13.21
CA SER A 64 2.76 5.83 -13.44
C SER A 64 3.84 4.76 -13.25
N VAL A 65 4.87 5.02 -12.44
CA VAL A 65 5.87 4.00 -12.05
C VAL A 65 5.19 2.82 -11.35
N LEU A 66 4.22 3.10 -10.48
CA LEU A 66 3.35 2.08 -9.89
C LEU A 66 2.07 1.98 -10.72
N ASP A 67 1.67 0.77 -11.05
CA ASP A 67 0.37 0.50 -11.66
C ASP A 67 -0.78 0.75 -10.68
N ARG A 68 -1.99 0.77 -11.21
CA ARG A 68 -3.18 1.10 -10.41
C ARG A 68 -3.45 0.07 -9.32
N LYS A 69 -3.30 -1.22 -9.61
CA LYS A 69 -3.49 -2.29 -8.63
C LYS A 69 -2.55 -2.12 -7.44
N THR A 70 -1.26 -1.92 -7.72
CA THR A 70 -0.25 -1.69 -6.68
C THR A 70 -0.57 -0.48 -5.82
N LYS A 71 -1.02 0.62 -6.43
CA LYS A 71 -1.43 1.82 -5.68
C LYS A 71 -2.61 1.55 -4.75
N GLU A 72 -3.58 0.75 -5.18
CA GLU A 72 -4.72 0.39 -4.32
C GLU A 72 -4.30 -0.55 -3.18
N LEU A 73 -3.39 -1.49 -3.42
CA LEU A 73 -2.83 -2.35 -2.37
C LEU A 73 -2.06 -1.53 -1.32
N VAL A 74 -1.21 -0.60 -1.74
CA VAL A 74 -0.51 0.34 -0.84
C VAL A 74 -1.52 1.15 -0.01
N ALA A 75 -2.60 1.63 -0.66
CA ALA A 75 -3.64 2.40 0.02
C ALA A 75 -4.44 1.56 1.04
N ILE A 76 -4.62 0.25 0.81
CA ILE A 76 -5.20 -0.67 1.80
C ILE A 76 -4.33 -0.69 3.06
N GLY A 77 -3.02 -0.91 2.92
CA GLY A 77 -2.08 -0.89 4.04
C GLY A 77 -2.10 0.43 4.81
N ALA A 78 -2.05 1.56 4.09
CA ALA A 78 -2.14 2.89 4.67
C ALA A 78 -3.48 3.14 5.39
N SER A 79 -4.60 2.66 4.83
CA SER A 79 -5.93 2.79 5.44
C SER A 79 -6.05 2.06 6.77
N LEU A 80 -5.42 0.88 6.88
CA LEU A 80 -5.37 0.10 8.12
C LEU A 80 -4.61 0.85 9.22
N THR A 81 -3.43 1.40 8.88
CA THR A 81 -2.62 2.18 9.81
C THR A 81 -3.33 3.46 10.23
N ALA A 82 -3.99 4.15 9.31
CA ALA A 82 -4.77 5.35 9.56
C ALA A 82 -6.12 5.08 10.24
N LYS A 83 -6.52 3.81 10.42
CA LYS A 83 -7.83 3.40 10.99
C LYS A 83 -9.01 4.02 10.24
N CYS A 84 -8.89 4.18 8.92
CA CYS A 84 -9.92 4.79 8.07
C CYS A 84 -10.79 3.69 7.43
N GLN A 85 -11.92 3.36 8.02
CA GLN A 85 -12.81 2.32 7.52
C GLN A 85 -13.31 2.61 6.09
N GLY A 86 -13.80 3.82 5.83
CA GLY A 86 -14.32 4.18 4.50
C GLY A 86 -13.22 4.15 3.42
N CYS A 87 -11.99 4.55 3.78
CA CYS A 87 -10.84 4.42 2.88
C CYS A 87 -10.57 2.94 2.58
N LEU A 88 -10.51 2.10 3.61
CA LEU A 88 -10.24 0.67 3.49
C LEU A 88 -11.25 -0.02 2.55
N GLU A 89 -12.53 0.17 2.80
CA GLU A 89 -13.59 -0.40 1.96
C GLU A 89 -13.49 0.06 0.49
N GLY A 90 -13.25 1.35 0.29
CA GLY A 90 -13.09 1.94 -1.04
C GLY A 90 -11.88 1.36 -1.78
N HIS A 91 -10.75 1.23 -1.11
CA HIS A 91 -9.52 0.72 -1.72
C HIS A 91 -9.56 -0.80 -1.95
N ILE A 92 -10.21 -1.59 -1.08
CA ILE A 92 -10.43 -3.02 -1.34
C ILE A 92 -11.28 -3.21 -2.61
N LYS A 93 -12.41 -2.49 -2.73
CA LYS A 93 -13.26 -2.56 -3.93
C LYS A 93 -12.49 -2.22 -5.21
N LYS A 94 -11.66 -1.18 -5.16
CA LYS A 94 -10.85 -0.77 -6.32
C LYS A 94 -9.73 -1.76 -6.62
N ALA A 95 -9.02 -2.27 -5.60
CA ALA A 95 -7.99 -3.28 -5.80
C ALA A 95 -8.53 -4.51 -6.52
N LEU A 96 -9.69 -5.03 -6.08
CA LEU A 96 -10.38 -6.13 -6.76
C LEU A 96 -10.77 -5.78 -8.20
N LYS A 97 -11.30 -4.56 -8.43
CA LYS A 97 -11.63 -4.07 -9.78
C LYS A 97 -10.40 -4.03 -10.69
N PHE A 98 -9.23 -3.68 -10.16
CA PHE A 98 -7.96 -3.64 -10.90
C PHE A 98 -7.21 -4.98 -10.90
N GLY A 99 -7.89 -6.07 -10.55
CA GLY A 99 -7.37 -7.43 -10.69
C GLY A 99 -6.46 -7.87 -9.55
N ALA A 100 -6.58 -7.27 -8.37
CA ALA A 100 -5.93 -7.82 -7.19
C ALA A 100 -6.60 -9.13 -6.77
N SER A 101 -5.80 -10.13 -6.43
CA SER A 101 -6.29 -11.37 -5.86
C SER A 101 -6.59 -11.21 -4.37
N ARG A 102 -7.31 -12.18 -3.81
CA ARG A 102 -7.55 -12.21 -2.36
C ARG A 102 -6.26 -12.44 -1.58
N GLU A 103 -5.34 -13.20 -2.16
CA GLU A 103 -4.03 -13.49 -1.61
C GLU A 103 -3.18 -12.21 -1.54
N GLU A 104 -3.13 -11.42 -2.61
CA GLU A 104 -2.42 -10.13 -2.65
C GLU A 104 -2.98 -9.16 -1.59
N ILE A 105 -4.29 -9.10 -1.43
CA ILE A 105 -4.93 -8.30 -0.37
C ILE A 105 -4.56 -8.84 1.02
N SER A 106 -4.58 -10.16 1.19
CA SER A 106 -4.21 -10.79 2.47
C SER A 106 -2.76 -10.52 2.85
N GLU A 107 -1.83 -10.60 1.91
CA GLU A 107 -0.42 -10.26 2.14
C GLU A 107 -0.25 -8.79 2.51
N THR A 108 -0.96 -7.89 1.83
CA THR A 108 -0.97 -6.46 2.17
C THR A 108 -1.43 -6.21 3.61
N ILE A 109 -2.49 -6.91 4.04
CA ILE A 109 -2.99 -6.84 5.42
C ILE A 109 -1.94 -7.38 6.39
N ALA A 110 -1.31 -8.52 6.08
CA ALA A 110 -0.27 -9.11 6.92
C ALA A 110 0.93 -8.17 7.13
N ILE A 111 1.36 -7.48 6.05
CA ILE A 111 2.42 -6.46 6.14
C ILE A 111 2.00 -5.32 7.07
N ALA A 112 0.78 -4.80 6.91
CA ALA A 112 0.27 -3.74 7.77
C ALA A 112 0.17 -4.18 9.24
N MET A 113 -0.24 -5.44 9.51
CA MET A 113 -0.24 -6.02 10.85
C MET A 113 1.18 -6.05 11.44
N GLY A 114 2.17 -6.52 10.68
CA GLY A 114 3.56 -6.58 11.12
C GLY A 114 4.12 -5.21 11.47
N VAL A 115 3.91 -4.22 10.62
CA VAL A 115 4.34 -2.82 10.87
C VAL A 115 3.68 -2.24 12.12
N ASN A 116 2.36 -2.44 12.28
CA ASN A 116 1.66 -1.95 13.47
C ASN A 116 2.10 -2.68 14.75
N ALA A 117 2.38 -3.98 14.68
CA ALA A 117 2.91 -4.75 15.81
C ALA A 117 4.30 -4.24 16.23
N ALA A 118 5.20 -4.02 15.26
CA ALA A 118 6.52 -3.44 15.52
C ALA A 118 6.41 -2.07 16.21
N ALA A 119 5.54 -1.19 15.73
CA ALA A 119 5.32 0.13 16.32
C ALA A 119 4.84 0.04 17.79
N VAL A 120 4.06 -0.98 18.14
CA VAL A 120 3.65 -1.22 19.55
C VAL A 120 4.85 -1.62 20.40
N VAL A 121 5.70 -2.52 19.91
CA VAL A 121 6.91 -2.95 20.62
C VAL A 121 7.86 -1.76 20.81
N ASP A 122 8.15 -1.01 19.77
CA ASP A 122 9.04 0.17 19.84
C ASP A 122 8.55 1.19 20.87
N LEU A 123 7.24 1.43 20.94
CA LEU A 123 6.69 2.34 21.96
C LEU A 123 6.85 1.82 23.39
N THR A 124 6.75 0.50 23.59
CA THR A 124 6.98 -0.10 24.92
C THR A 124 8.44 -0.05 25.31
N ASP A 125 9.35 -0.26 24.38
CA ASP A 125 10.80 -0.17 24.61
C ASP A 125 11.21 1.26 24.98
N ILE A 126 10.70 2.27 24.25
CA ILE A 126 10.94 3.68 24.57
C ILE A 126 10.40 4.03 25.97
N ALA A 127 9.21 3.53 26.33
CA ALA A 127 8.65 3.76 27.65
C ALA A 127 9.49 3.10 28.75
N ALA A 128 9.96 1.89 28.52
CA ALA A 128 10.81 1.17 29.46
C ALA A 128 12.16 1.89 29.69
N GLU A 129 12.78 2.38 28.62
CA GLU A 129 14.00 3.18 28.71
C GLU A 129 13.76 4.48 29.49
N THR A 130 12.67 5.20 29.20
CA THR A 130 12.32 6.44 29.88
C THR A 130 12.07 6.25 31.40
N LEU A 131 11.51 5.11 31.77
CA LEU A 131 11.17 4.75 33.14
C LEU A 131 12.31 4.00 33.85
N GLU A 132 13.43 3.77 33.21
CA GLU A 132 14.57 2.97 33.71
C GLU A 132 14.17 1.56 34.20
N ILE A 133 13.15 0.97 33.57
CA ILE A 133 12.67 -0.37 33.88
C ILE A 133 13.56 -1.39 33.18
N LYS A 134 14.18 -2.28 33.95
CA LYS A 134 14.86 -3.45 33.38
C LYS A 134 13.80 -4.47 32.96
N LEU A 135 13.77 -4.74 31.66
CA LEU A 135 12.92 -5.78 31.07
C LEU A 135 13.69 -7.11 31.01
N PHE A 136 12.97 -8.17 30.68
CA PHE A 136 13.43 -9.57 30.68
C PHE A 136 14.76 -9.80 29.97
#